data_6e5bf151585f7123e8af6c235862601b
#
_entry.id   6e5bf151585f7123e8af6c235862601b
#
_cell.length_a   1.000
_cell.length_b   1.000
_cell.length_c   1.000
_cell.angle_alpha   90.00
_cell.angle_beta   90.00
_cell.angle_gamma   90.00
#
_symmetry.space_group_name_H-M   'P 1'
#
loop_
_entity.id
_entity.type
_entity.pdbx_description
1 polymer ?
#
loop_
_entity_poly.entity_id
_entity_poly.type
_entity_poly.pdbx_seq_one_letter_code
_entity_poly.pdbx_strand_id
1 'polypeptide(L)'
;FCSCSSIPLFIGFVKGGIPLGVTFAFLITSPLVNEVAVAMFLGSFGLKVTLIYVISGILLGVIGGFVLGKMNLSPYLSDWVRQIQADSSAQADEWEKEHISFFKRLPSIVRDAWRIVRGVLIYILIGIGIGAFMHGFVPEGFFEAYLSKDNWLAVPLSVIFAVPMYANAAGIVPVIQVFVAKGIPMGTAIAFMMAVVGLSLPEATLLKKVMTWRLIGIFFGTVALFIILSGYLFNLIL
;
A
#
# COMPACT_ATOMS: atom_id res chain seq x y z
N PHE A 1 4.57 4.14 8.77
CA PHE A 1 5.21 3.59 7.58
C PHE A 1 4.53 4.14 6.32
N CYS A 2 5.30 4.55 5.32
CA CYS A 2 4.79 4.87 3.99
C CYS A 2 5.05 3.69 3.03
N SER A 3 4.41 3.66 1.88
CA SER A 3 4.64 2.63 0.85
C SER A 3 6.12 2.51 0.45
N CYS A 4 6.86 3.63 0.45
CA CYS A 4 8.30 3.62 0.15
C CYS A 4 9.13 2.81 1.16
N SER A 5 8.77 2.81 2.45
CA SER A 5 9.45 2.03 3.49
C SER A 5 8.94 0.59 3.58
N SER A 6 7.70 0.35 3.17
CA SER A 6 7.09 -0.99 3.20
C SER A 6 7.74 -1.95 2.20
N ILE A 7 8.25 -1.45 1.06
CA ILE A 7 8.88 -2.28 0.03
C ILE A 7 10.22 -2.89 0.49
N PRO A 8 11.16 -2.13 1.06
CA PRO A 8 12.36 -2.72 1.65
C PRO A 8 12.07 -3.75 2.75
N LEU A 9 11.05 -3.50 3.59
CA LEU A 9 10.60 -4.46 4.60
C LEU A 9 9.96 -5.70 3.98
N PHE A 10 9.15 -5.54 2.93
CA PHE A 10 8.62 -6.65 2.15
C PHE A 10 9.74 -7.56 1.64
N ILE A 11 10.79 -6.98 1.05
CA ILE A 11 11.96 -7.73 0.58
C ILE A 11 12.65 -8.44 1.75
N GLY A 12 12.81 -7.76 2.89
CA GLY A 12 13.39 -8.33 4.11
C GLY A 12 12.58 -9.51 4.64
N PHE A 13 11.25 -9.44 4.62
CA PHE A 13 10.37 -10.52 5.04
C PHE A 13 10.45 -11.72 4.09
N VAL A 14 10.44 -11.48 2.77
CA VAL A 14 10.61 -12.54 1.77
C VAL A 14 11.99 -13.19 1.90
N LYS A 15 13.03 -12.38 2.15
CA LYS A 15 14.37 -12.84 2.42
C LYS A 15 14.44 -13.69 3.70
N GLY A 16 13.72 -13.30 4.75
CA GLY A 16 13.63 -14.04 6.01
C GLY A 16 12.75 -15.29 5.97
N GLY A 17 12.23 -15.67 4.79
CA GLY A 17 11.41 -16.87 4.63
C GLY A 17 9.97 -16.73 5.17
N ILE A 18 9.51 -15.51 5.47
CA ILE A 18 8.15 -15.28 5.92
C ILE A 18 7.16 -15.61 4.79
N PRO A 19 6.06 -16.34 5.07
CA PRO A 19 5.07 -16.70 4.07
C PRO A 19 4.54 -15.49 3.31
N LEU A 20 4.41 -15.59 1.97
CA LEU A 20 3.99 -14.49 1.11
C LEU A 20 2.64 -13.89 1.52
N GLY A 21 1.70 -14.69 2.02
CA GLY A 21 0.41 -14.18 2.49
C GLY A 21 0.54 -13.18 3.62
N VAL A 22 1.42 -13.44 4.60
CA VAL A 22 1.72 -12.52 5.70
C VAL A 22 2.40 -11.26 5.18
N THR A 23 3.33 -11.44 4.25
CA THR A 23 4.07 -10.33 3.64
C THR A 23 3.15 -9.43 2.81
N PHE A 24 2.19 -10.00 2.08
CA PHE A 24 1.15 -9.23 1.37
C PHE A 24 0.18 -8.55 2.34
N ALA A 25 -0.22 -9.22 3.42
CA ALA A 25 -1.06 -8.58 4.44
C ALA A 25 -0.39 -7.31 5.00
N PHE A 26 0.90 -7.38 5.31
CA PHE A 26 1.69 -6.23 5.73
C PHE A 26 1.74 -5.14 4.65
N LEU A 27 1.98 -5.51 3.39
CA LEU A 27 2.10 -4.57 2.28
C LEU A 27 0.79 -3.82 1.99
N ILE A 28 -0.36 -4.47 2.21
CA ILE A 28 -1.69 -3.85 2.08
C ILE A 28 -1.99 -2.96 3.28
N THR A 29 -1.80 -3.45 4.50
CA THR A 29 -2.20 -2.74 5.73
C THR A 29 -1.35 -1.51 5.98
N SER A 30 -0.05 -1.59 5.74
CA SER A 30 0.92 -0.55 6.09
C SER A 30 0.62 0.83 5.47
N PRO A 31 0.32 0.97 4.16
CA PRO A 31 -0.07 2.25 3.61
C PRO A 31 -1.50 2.67 3.98
N LEU A 32 -2.42 1.71 4.14
CA LEU A 32 -3.83 1.99 4.41
C LEU A 32 -4.06 2.49 5.83
N VAL A 33 -3.36 1.94 6.82
CA VAL A 33 -3.53 2.28 8.23
C VAL A 33 -2.20 2.73 8.80
N ASN A 34 -1.99 4.04 8.81
CA ASN A 34 -0.80 4.64 9.43
C ASN A 34 -1.20 5.61 10.56
N GLU A 35 -0.25 5.89 11.44
CA GLU A 35 -0.44 6.71 12.63
C GLU A 35 -0.91 8.14 12.30
N VAL A 36 -0.42 8.72 11.22
CA VAL A 36 -0.80 10.08 10.80
C VAL A 36 -2.25 10.11 10.32
N ALA A 37 -2.65 9.14 9.49
CA ALA A 37 -4.03 9.01 9.05
C ALA A 37 -4.98 8.83 10.24
N VAL A 38 -4.65 7.94 11.17
CA VAL A 38 -5.46 7.68 12.37
C VAL A 38 -5.62 8.94 13.22
N ALA A 39 -4.52 9.67 13.48
CA ALA A 39 -4.56 10.90 14.25
C ALA A 39 -5.41 11.99 13.60
N MET A 40 -5.26 12.17 12.27
CA MET A 40 -6.04 13.15 11.51
C MET A 40 -7.52 12.78 11.43
N PHE A 41 -7.85 11.50 11.23
CA PHE A 41 -9.25 11.04 11.23
C PHE A 41 -9.90 11.23 12.60
N LEU A 42 -9.16 10.95 13.67
CA LEU A 42 -9.66 11.16 15.03
C LEU A 42 -10.00 12.63 15.28
N GLY A 43 -9.14 13.54 14.84
CA GLY A 43 -9.36 14.98 14.98
C GLY A 43 -10.46 15.55 14.06
N SER A 44 -10.66 14.93 12.89
CA SER A 44 -11.58 15.47 11.87
C SER A 44 -12.97 14.87 11.91
N PHE A 45 -13.09 13.56 12.14
CA PHE A 45 -14.34 12.80 12.00
C PHE A 45 -14.74 12.07 13.29
N GLY A 46 -13.93 12.17 14.34
CA GLY A 46 -14.19 11.58 15.63
C GLY A 46 -13.92 10.08 15.71
N LEU A 47 -14.09 9.55 16.93
CA LEU A 47 -13.67 8.19 17.28
C LEU A 47 -14.40 7.09 16.49
N LYS A 48 -15.71 7.24 16.27
CA LYS A 48 -16.53 6.23 15.56
C LYS A 48 -16.00 5.96 14.15
N VAL A 49 -15.82 7.01 13.36
CA VAL A 49 -15.35 6.90 11.97
C VAL A 49 -13.93 6.36 11.94
N THR A 50 -13.06 6.84 12.84
CA THR A 50 -11.68 6.39 12.95
C THR A 50 -11.57 4.90 13.28
N LEU A 51 -12.37 4.40 14.23
CA LEU A 51 -12.37 2.97 14.57
C LEU A 51 -12.83 2.11 13.39
N ILE A 52 -13.90 2.51 12.71
CA ILE A 52 -14.38 1.81 11.51
C ILE A 52 -13.30 1.77 10.43
N TYR A 53 -12.63 2.89 10.18
CA TYR A 53 -11.53 3.00 9.22
C TYR A 53 -10.36 2.06 9.58
N VAL A 54 -9.88 2.09 10.83
CA VAL A 54 -8.74 1.27 11.28
C VAL A 54 -9.08 -0.22 11.23
N ILE A 55 -10.23 -0.62 11.77
CA ILE A 55 -10.64 -2.02 11.78
C ILE A 55 -10.80 -2.55 10.37
N SER A 56 -11.43 -1.78 9.49
CA SER A 56 -11.62 -2.19 8.09
C SER A 56 -10.28 -2.29 7.34
N GLY A 57 -9.37 -1.35 7.53
CA GLY A 57 -8.05 -1.38 6.90
C GLY A 57 -7.22 -2.60 7.34
N ILE A 58 -7.27 -2.97 8.63
CA ILE A 58 -6.64 -4.20 9.14
C ILE A 58 -7.31 -5.45 8.54
N LEU A 59 -8.64 -5.50 8.53
CA LEU A 59 -9.38 -6.63 7.94
C LEU A 59 -9.08 -6.78 6.44
N LEU A 60 -9.03 -5.67 5.70
CA LEU A 60 -8.63 -5.66 4.29
C LEU A 60 -7.25 -6.27 4.09
N GLY A 61 -6.28 -5.87 4.93
CA GLY A 61 -4.94 -6.40 4.87
C GLY A 61 -4.88 -7.89 5.17
N VAL A 62 -5.56 -8.35 6.22
CA VAL A 62 -5.59 -9.77 6.62
C VAL A 62 -6.29 -10.63 5.55
N ILE A 63 -7.48 -10.22 5.10
CA ILE A 63 -8.23 -10.96 4.09
C ILE A 63 -7.51 -10.93 2.74
N GLY A 64 -7.02 -9.77 2.32
CA GLY A 64 -6.26 -9.61 1.08
C GLY A 64 -4.98 -10.43 1.08
N GLY A 65 -4.23 -10.40 2.18
CA GLY A 65 -3.03 -11.22 2.36
C GLY A 65 -3.33 -12.72 2.37
N PHE A 66 -4.44 -13.13 2.99
CA PHE A 66 -4.88 -14.54 2.98
C PHE A 66 -5.28 -15.01 1.57
N VAL A 67 -6.05 -14.21 0.85
CA VAL A 67 -6.46 -14.52 -0.54
C VAL A 67 -5.24 -14.61 -1.45
N LEU A 68 -4.36 -13.60 -1.43
CA LEU A 68 -3.13 -13.60 -2.22
C LEU A 68 -2.16 -14.71 -1.80
N GLY A 69 -2.11 -15.03 -0.51
CA GLY A 69 -1.27 -16.12 0.01
C GLY A 69 -1.71 -17.52 -0.45
N LYS A 70 -3.02 -17.73 -0.68
CA LYS A 70 -3.54 -18.99 -1.24
C LYS A 70 -3.27 -19.13 -2.74
N MET A 71 -3.11 -18.03 -3.44
CA MET A 71 -2.72 -18.02 -4.85
C MET A 71 -1.21 -18.25 -4.92
N ASN A 72 -0.73 -19.36 -5.47
CA ASN A 72 0.70 -19.63 -5.60
C ASN A 72 1.41 -18.56 -6.46
N LEU A 73 1.71 -17.41 -5.87
CA LEU A 73 2.24 -16.21 -6.54
C LEU A 73 3.77 -16.13 -6.52
N SER A 74 4.46 -17.08 -5.89
CA SER A 74 5.93 -17.15 -5.86
C SER A 74 6.59 -17.05 -7.25
N PRO A 75 6.05 -17.67 -8.32
CA PRO A 75 6.65 -17.57 -9.66
C PRO A 75 6.59 -16.16 -10.27
N TYR A 76 5.71 -15.30 -9.76
CA TYR A 76 5.51 -13.94 -10.26
C TYR A 76 6.30 -12.87 -9.50
N LEU A 77 7.09 -13.26 -8.50
CA LEU A 77 8.10 -12.39 -7.90
C LEU A 77 9.19 -12.09 -8.93
N SER A 78 9.83 -10.92 -8.83
CA SER A 78 10.92 -10.55 -9.74
C SER A 78 12.12 -11.49 -9.55
N ASP A 79 12.89 -11.72 -10.63
CA ASP A 79 14.10 -12.55 -10.57
C ASP A 79 15.10 -12.00 -9.55
N TRP A 80 15.15 -10.69 -9.40
CA TRP A 80 15.99 -10.02 -8.42
C TRP A 80 15.64 -10.42 -6.96
N VAL A 81 14.35 -10.50 -6.62
CA VAL A 81 13.90 -10.94 -5.28
C VAL A 81 14.19 -12.41 -5.08
N ARG A 82 13.96 -13.23 -6.11
CA ARG A 82 14.28 -14.68 -6.07
C ARG A 82 15.77 -14.95 -5.87
N GLN A 83 16.64 -14.18 -6.53
CA GLN A 83 18.08 -14.27 -6.33
C GLN A 83 18.47 -13.90 -4.89
N ILE A 84 17.95 -12.79 -4.36
CA ILE A 84 18.19 -12.39 -2.96
C ILE A 84 17.72 -13.47 -1.99
N GLN A 85 16.58 -14.11 -2.24
CA GLN A 85 16.06 -15.18 -1.41
C GLN A 85 16.97 -16.42 -1.45
N ALA A 86 17.46 -16.80 -2.63
CA ALA A 86 18.39 -17.91 -2.78
C ALA A 86 19.75 -17.67 -2.10
N ASP A 87 20.31 -16.46 -2.30
CA ASP A 87 21.58 -16.07 -1.64
C ASP A 87 21.46 -16.06 -0.11
N SER A 88 20.27 -15.75 0.40
CA SER A 88 20.04 -15.64 1.85
C SER A 88 19.84 -16.98 2.52
N SER A 89 19.20 -17.94 1.85
CA SER A 89 19.06 -19.29 2.38
C SER A 89 20.44 -19.94 2.52
N ALA A 90 21.33 -19.76 1.54
CA ALA A 90 22.70 -20.25 1.63
C ALA A 90 23.50 -19.60 2.78
N GLN A 91 23.34 -18.27 2.98
CA GLN A 91 24.00 -17.57 4.10
C GLN A 91 23.41 -17.93 5.47
N ALA A 92 22.12 -18.18 5.56
CA ALA A 92 21.47 -18.57 6.81
C ALA A 92 22.00 -19.93 7.29
N ASP A 93 22.17 -20.88 6.37
CA ASP A 93 22.73 -22.21 6.68
C ASP A 93 24.19 -22.14 7.16
N GLU A 94 24.99 -21.20 6.62
CA GLU A 94 26.36 -20.96 7.12
C GLU A 94 26.36 -20.31 8.50
N TRP A 95 25.45 -19.36 8.75
CA TRP A 95 25.39 -18.65 10.04
C TRP A 95 24.82 -19.50 11.18
N GLU A 96 23.98 -20.47 10.88
CA GLU A 96 23.45 -21.41 11.86
C GLU A 96 24.54 -22.42 12.31
N LYS A 97 25.44 -22.75 11.42
CA LYS A 97 26.58 -23.65 11.70
C LYS A 97 27.69 -22.98 12.52
N GLU A 98 27.86 -21.67 12.41
CA GLU A 98 28.96 -20.96 13.07
C GLU A 98 28.44 -20.03 14.16
N HIS A 99 27.86 -20.18 15.20
CA HIS A 99 27.48 -19.27 16.29
C HIS A 99 28.16 -17.87 16.25
N ILE A 100 28.03 -17.15 15.12
CA ILE A 100 28.70 -15.86 14.90
C ILE A 100 28.02 -14.78 15.73
N SER A 101 28.78 -14.07 16.56
CA SER A 101 28.30 -12.94 17.38
C SER A 101 27.62 -11.85 16.53
N PHE A 102 26.53 -11.25 17.04
CA PHE A 102 25.75 -10.18 16.38
C PHE A 102 26.64 -9.06 15.82
N PHE A 103 27.64 -8.63 16.57
CA PHE A 103 28.56 -7.57 16.12
C PHE A 103 29.39 -7.94 14.89
N LYS A 104 29.72 -9.21 14.70
CA LYS A 104 30.43 -9.66 13.49
C LYS A 104 29.50 -9.72 12.28
N ARG A 105 28.17 -9.83 12.48
CA ARG A 105 27.14 -9.82 11.43
C ARG A 105 26.75 -8.41 10.98
N LEU A 106 26.96 -7.40 11.81
CA LEU A 106 26.54 -6.03 11.57
C LEU A 106 27.02 -5.47 10.21
N PRO A 107 28.29 -5.64 9.78
CA PRO A 107 28.75 -5.14 8.49
C PRO A 107 28.07 -5.80 7.29
N SER A 108 27.74 -7.09 7.36
CA SER A 108 27.01 -7.80 6.30
C SER A 108 25.55 -7.33 6.24
N ILE A 109 24.90 -7.16 7.40
CA ILE A 109 23.53 -6.65 7.50
C ILE A 109 23.44 -5.23 6.89
N VAL A 110 24.36 -4.35 7.25
CA VAL A 110 24.40 -2.98 6.71
C VAL A 110 24.64 -2.99 5.19
N ARG A 111 25.55 -3.82 4.71
CA ARG A 111 25.82 -3.96 3.27
C ARG A 111 24.60 -4.46 2.50
N ASP A 112 23.88 -5.42 3.04
CA ASP A 112 22.67 -5.98 2.44
C ASP A 112 21.52 -4.96 2.45
N ALA A 113 21.32 -4.27 3.56
CA ALA A 113 20.35 -3.17 3.65
C ALA A 113 20.66 -2.08 2.63
N TRP A 114 21.93 -1.67 2.51
CA TRP A 114 22.36 -0.69 1.51
C TRP A 114 22.12 -1.16 0.07
N ARG A 115 22.39 -2.44 -0.22
CA ARG A 115 22.10 -3.03 -1.54
C ARG A 115 20.62 -2.97 -1.89
N ILE A 116 19.74 -3.27 -0.93
CA ILE A 116 18.29 -3.19 -1.10
C ILE A 116 17.87 -1.74 -1.36
N VAL A 117 18.29 -0.81 -0.50
CA VAL A 117 17.96 0.63 -0.64
C VAL A 117 18.42 1.17 -1.99
N ARG A 118 19.68 0.92 -2.38
CA ARG A 118 20.21 1.36 -3.67
C ARG A 118 19.45 0.75 -4.85
N GLY A 119 19.01 -0.51 -4.73
CA GLY A 119 18.23 -1.20 -5.76
C GLY A 119 16.84 -0.59 -5.97
N VAL A 120 16.24 0.00 -4.94
CA VAL A 120 14.90 0.59 -4.98
C VAL A 120 14.93 2.11 -5.23
N LEU A 121 16.05 2.77 -4.94
CA LEU A 121 16.18 4.24 -4.95
C LEU A 121 15.73 4.88 -6.27
N ILE A 122 16.14 4.32 -7.41
CA ILE A 122 15.77 4.86 -8.73
C ILE A 122 14.26 4.82 -8.96
N TYR A 123 13.60 3.76 -8.51
CA TYR A 123 12.16 3.61 -8.62
C TYR A 123 11.41 4.57 -7.70
N ILE A 124 11.96 4.86 -6.51
CA ILE A 124 11.45 5.88 -5.60
C ILE A 124 11.51 7.27 -6.27
N LEU A 125 12.64 7.63 -6.87
CA LEU A 125 12.80 8.91 -7.56
C LEU A 125 11.83 9.05 -8.75
N ILE A 126 11.67 7.99 -9.55
CA ILE A 126 10.71 7.97 -10.66
C ILE A 126 9.28 8.11 -10.11
N GLY A 127 8.92 7.36 -9.07
CA GLY A 127 7.60 7.41 -8.43
C GLY A 127 7.26 8.79 -7.89
N ILE A 128 8.19 9.45 -7.19
CA ILE A 128 8.03 10.82 -6.70
C ILE A 128 7.87 11.80 -7.88
N GLY A 129 8.65 11.65 -8.95
CA GLY A 129 8.56 12.48 -10.14
C GLY A 129 7.19 12.38 -10.82
N ILE A 130 6.65 11.17 -10.98
CA ILE A 130 5.30 10.94 -11.51
C ILE A 130 4.25 11.56 -10.59
N GLY A 131 4.35 11.35 -9.27
CA GLY A 131 3.43 11.91 -8.29
C GLY A 131 3.41 13.44 -8.31
N ALA A 132 4.55 14.08 -8.35
CA ALA A 132 4.66 15.53 -8.44
C ALA A 132 4.06 16.10 -9.74
N PHE A 133 4.29 15.41 -10.87
CA PHE A 133 3.70 15.78 -12.15
C PHE A 133 2.16 15.71 -12.11
N MET A 134 1.62 14.63 -11.57
CA MET A 134 0.16 14.41 -11.48
C MET A 134 -0.51 15.42 -10.56
N HIS A 135 0.13 15.81 -9.45
CA HIS A 135 -0.45 16.75 -8.48
C HIS A 135 -0.70 18.16 -9.08
N GLY A 136 0.01 18.54 -10.13
CA GLY A 136 -0.17 19.83 -10.80
C GLY A 136 -1.29 19.84 -11.85
N PHE A 137 -1.81 18.68 -12.27
CA PHE A 137 -2.70 18.59 -13.45
C PHE A 137 -4.19 18.32 -13.15
N VAL A 138 -4.55 17.90 -11.93
CA VAL A 138 -5.93 17.51 -11.63
C VAL A 138 -6.71 18.65 -10.95
N PRO A 139 -7.73 19.24 -11.59
CA PRO A 139 -8.58 20.28 -10.99
C PRO A 139 -9.44 19.70 -9.87
N GLU A 140 -9.48 20.37 -8.71
CA GLU A 140 -10.25 19.93 -7.53
C GLU A 140 -11.76 19.77 -7.79
N GLY A 141 -12.34 20.57 -8.71
CA GLY A 141 -13.78 20.51 -9.05
C GLY A 141 -14.21 19.33 -9.91
N PHE A 142 -13.28 18.60 -10.52
CA PHE A 142 -13.61 17.48 -11.42
C PHE A 142 -14.27 16.31 -10.67
N PHE A 143 -13.86 16.06 -9.44
CA PHE A 143 -14.35 14.92 -8.66
C PHE A 143 -15.78 15.08 -8.17
N GLU A 144 -16.22 16.32 -7.90
CA GLU A 144 -17.54 16.61 -7.31
C GLU A 144 -18.69 16.20 -8.22
N ALA A 145 -18.53 16.41 -9.53
CA ALA A 145 -19.56 16.10 -10.52
C ALA A 145 -19.83 14.59 -10.65
N TYR A 146 -18.83 13.73 -10.40
CA TYR A 146 -18.92 12.28 -10.61
C TYR A 146 -19.10 11.47 -9.33
N LEU A 147 -18.76 12.03 -8.17
CA LEU A 147 -18.80 11.33 -6.87
C LEU A 147 -20.05 11.68 -6.03
N SER A 148 -21.09 12.26 -6.64
CA SER A 148 -22.32 12.66 -5.93
C SER A 148 -23.08 11.45 -5.35
N LYS A 149 -23.95 11.72 -4.35
CA LYS A 149 -24.78 10.72 -3.65
C LYS A 149 -25.69 9.89 -4.56
N ASP A 150 -26.13 10.47 -5.67
CA ASP A 150 -27.11 9.85 -6.58
C ASP A 150 -26.49 8.85 -7.54
N ASN A 151 -25.17 8.72 -7.54
CA ASN A 151 -24.44 7.85 -8.45
C ASN A 151 -24.00 6.55 -7.73
N TRP A 152 -24.66 5.44 -8.05
CA TRP A 152 -24.24 4.13 -7.53
C TRP A 152 -22.78 3.78 -7.88
N LEU A 153 -22.30 4.25 -9.02
CA LEU A 153 -20.91 4.04 -9.46
C LEU A 153 -19.90 4.98 -8.78
N ALA A 154 -20.34 5.85 -7.85
CA ALA A 154 -19.43 6.80 -7.19
C ALA A 154 -18.25 6.12 -6.48
N VAL A 155 -18.47 4.97 -5.82
CA VAL A 155 -17.40 4.22 -5.13
C VAL A 155 -16.40 3.62 -6.13
N PRO A 156 -16.78 2.84 -7.16
CA PRO A 156 -15.84 2.37 -8.16
C PRO A 156 -15.12 3.49 -8.92
N LEU A 157 -15.84 4.55 -9.27
CA LEU A 157 -15.25 5.71 -9.95
C LEU A 157 -14.22 6.42 -9.06
N SER A 158 -14.50 6.55 -7.77
CA SER A 158 -13.56 7.14 -6.82
C SER A 158 -12.24 6.35 -6.78
N VAL A 159 -12.30 5.02 -6.78
CA VAL A 159 -11.12 4.16 -6.81
C VAL A 159 -10.37 4.31 -8.14
N ILE A 160 -11.06 4.33 -9.28
CA ILE A 160 -10.42 4.50 -10.59
C ILE A 160 -9.74 5.87 -10.71
N PHE A 161 -10.38 6.94 -10.26
CA PHE A 161 -9.80 8.28 -10.28
C PHE A 161 -8.64 8.43 -9.29
N ALA A 162 -8.61 7.65 -8.24
CA ALA A 162 -7.52 7.63 -7.26
C ALA A 162 -6.23 7.03 -7.82
N VAL A 163 -6.31 6.02 -8.71
CA VAL A 163 -5.14 5.29 -9.23
C VAL A 163 -4.06 6.20 -9.86
N PRO A 164 -4.38 7.19 -10.71
CA PRO A 164 -3.37 8.09 -11.25
C PRO A 164 -2.82 9.09 -10.22
N MET A 165 -3.51 9.29 -9.10
CA MET A 165 -3.12 10.26 -8.08
C MET A 165 -2.18 9.63 -7.05
N TYR A 166 -1.33 10.47 -6.48
CA TYR A 166 -0.48 10.08 -5.37
C TYR A 166 -0.53 11.17 -4.30
N ALA A 167 -0.95 10.80 -3.11
CA ALA A 167 -0.82 11.65 -1.94
C ALA A 167 -0.52 10.78 -0.71
N ASN A 168 0.18 11.37 0.27
CA ASN A 168 0.27 10.75 1.58
C ASN A 168 -1.02 11.00 2.37
N ALA A 169 -1.22 10.25 3.44
CA ALA A 169 -2.41 10.38 4.28
C ALA A 169 -2.59 11.80 4.82
N ALA A 170 -1.52 12.49 5.20
CA ALA A 170 -1.59 13.86 5.69
C ALA A 170 -2.10 14.85 4.64
N GLY A 171 -1.74 14.65 3.38
CA GLY A 171 -2.19 15.52 2.28
C GLY A 171 -3.61 15.26 1.82
N ILE A 172 -4.07 13.99 1.90
CA ILE A 172 -5.39 13.62 1.37
C ILE A 172 -6.53 13.83 2.38
N VAL A 173 -6.29 13.75 3.69
CA VAL A 173 -7.36 13.91 4.70
C VAL A 173 -8.07 15.26 4.63
N PRO A 174 -7.39 16.42 4.45
CA PRO A 174 -8.08 17.68 4.22
C PRO A 174 -8.98 17.67 2.99
N VAL A 175 -8.58 16.99 1.90
CA VAL A 175 -9.41 16.85 0.69
C VAL A 175 -10.67 16.03 1.01
N ILE A 176 -10.54 14.96 1.80
CA ILE A 176 -11.70 14.17 2.27
C ILE A 176 -12.67 15.02 3.08
N GLN A 177 -12.18 15.91 3.95
CA GLN A 177 -13.04 16.84 4.69
C GLN A 177 -13.85 17.74 3.75
N VAL A 178 -13.22 18.28 2.70
CA VAL A 178 -13.90 19.09 1.69
C VAL A 178 -14.93 18.25 0.92
N PHE A 179 -14.61 17.03 0.54
CA PHE A 179 -15.53 16.12 -0.15
C PHE A 179 -16.78 15.85 0.67
N VAL A 180 -16.62 15.53 1.95
CA VAL A 180 -17.73 15.28 2.86
C VAL A 180 -18.55 16.56 3.09
N ALA A 181 -17.90 17.72 3.24
CA ALA A 181 -18.58 19.02 3.38
C ALA A 181 -19.40 19.37 2.13
N LYS A 182 -19.00 18.93 0.94
CA LYS A 182 -19.73 19.09 -0.34
C LYS A 182 -20.79 18.00 -0.59
N GLY A 183 -21.03 17.12 0.37
CA GLY A 183 -22.10 16.13 0.32
C GLY A 183 -21.72 14.80 -0.35
N ILE A 184 -20.44 14.54 -0.62
CA ILE A 184 -19.96 13.22 -1.06
C ILE A 184 -20.12 12.25 0.11
N PRO A 185 -20.68 11.03 -0.10
CA PRO A 185 -20.84 10.05 0.97
C PRO A 185 -19.50 9.70 1.62
N MET A 186 -19.51 9.56 2.96
CA MET A 186 -18.30 9.30 3.75
C MET A 186 -17.56 8.06 3.28
N GLY A 187 -18.26 6.98 2.94
CA GLY A 187 -17.63 5.74 2.46
C GLY A 187 -16.98 5.91 1.09
N THR A 188 -17.54 6.71 0.19
CA THR A 188 -16.94 7.05 -1.10
C THR A 188 -15.65 7.85 -0.89
N ALA A 189 -15.68 8.82 0.01
CA ALA A 189 -14.52 9.64 0.35
C ALA A 189 -13.38 8.81 0.98
N ILE A 190 -13.72 7.90 1.92
CA ILE A 190 -12.74 6.99 2.54
C ILE A 190 -12.18 6.01 1.49
N ALA A 191 -13.01 5.44 0.61
CA ALA A 191 -12.56 4.56 -0.46
C ALA A 191 -11.60 5.28 -1.41
N PHE A 192 -11.89 6.53 -1.78
CA PHE A 192 -10.98 7.37 -2.56
C PHE A 192 -9.63 7.55 -1.86
N MET A 193 -9.62 7.89 -0.58
CA MET A 193 -8.40 8.04 0.20
C MET A 193 -7.58 6.74 0.23
N MET A 194 -8.22 5.62 0.55
CA MET A 194 -7.54 4.31 0.60
C MET A 194 -6.90 3.96 -0.75
N ALA A 195 -7.60 4.27 -1.84
CA ALA A 195 -7.11 4.00 -3.18
C ALA A 195 -5.95 4.93 -3.59
N VAL A 196 -6.02 6.23 -3.28
CA VAL A 196 -4.92 7.19 -3.53
C VAL A 196 -3.63 6.76 -2.79
N VAL A 197 -3.77 6.29 -1.55
CA VAL A 197 -2.61 5.92 -0.72
C VAL A 197 -2.09 4.53 -1.07
N GLY A 198 -2.96 3.57 -1.43
CA GLY A 198 -2.60 2.16 -1.58
C GLY A 198 -2.52 1.63 -3.01
N LEU A 199 -3.05 2.36 -4.02
CA LEU A 199 -3.14 1.88 -5.41
C LEU A 199 -2.58 2.86 -6.44
N SER A 200 -1.72 3.78 -6.02
CA SER A 200 -1.22 4.82 -6.90
C SER A 200 -0.24 4.30 -7.97
N LEU A 201 -0.19 4.98 -9.13
CA LEU A 201 0.80 4.68 -10.17
C LEU A 201 2.25 4.75 -9.67
N PRO A 202 2.66 5.74 -8.86
CA PRO A 202 3.99 5.73 -8.24
C PRO A 202 4.27 4.47 -7.44
N GLU A 203 3.29 3.96 -6.69
CA GLU A 203 3.42 2.71 -5.94
C GLU A 203 3.61 1.50 -6.87
N ALA A 204 2.86 1.43 -7.98
CA ALA A 204 3.04 0.40 -8.99
C ALA A 204 4.47 0.40 -9.56
N THR A 205 5.06 1.58 -9.79
CA THR A 205 6.45 1.70 -10.27
C THR A 205 7.46 1.20 -9.24
N LEU A 206 7.23 1.46 -7.96
CA LEU A 206 8.06 0.95 -6.87
C LEU A 206 7.95 -0.58 -6.75
N LEU A 207 6.73 -1.12 -6.81
CA LEU A 207 6.46 -2.56 -6.75
C LEU A 207 7.05 -3.31 -7.95
N LYS A 208 7.24 -2.64 -9.10
CA LYS A 208 7.85 -3.25 -10.29
C LYS A 208 9.23 -3.83 -10.02
N LYS A 209 9.97 -3.30 -9.07
CA LYS A 209 11.28 -3.84 -8.68
C LYS A 209 11.18 -5.21 -8.03
N VAL A 210 10.12 -5.44 -7.27
CA VAL A 210 9.94 -6.67 -6.47
C VAL A 210 8.95 -7.66 -7.09
N MET A 211 8.07 -7.18 -7.98
CA MET A 211 6.98 -7.95 -8.58
C MET A 211 6.94 -7.80 -10.10
N THR A 212 6.44 -8.82 -10.80
CA THR A 212 6.12 -8.73 -12.23
C THR A 212 4.84 -7.90 -12.45
N TRP A 213 4.64 -7.35 -13.66
CA TRP A 213 3.42 -6.62 -14.00
C TRP A 213 2.14 -7.44 -13.78
N ARG A 214 2.20 -8.76 -13.99
CA ARG A 214 1.07 -9.67 -13.74
C ARG A 214 0.71 -9.71 -12.26
N LEU A 215 1.72 -9.80 -11.39
CA LEU A 215 1.50 -9.80 -9.95
C LEU A 215 0.97 -8.45 -9.45
N ILE A 216 1.50 -7.34 -9.96
CA ILE A 216 1.01 -5.99 -9.65
C ILE A 216 -0.46 -5.86 -10.04
N GLY A 217 -0.85 -6.34 -11.24
CA GLY A 217 -2.25 -6.31 -11.68
C GLY A 217 -3.18 -7.13 -10.79
N ILE A 218 -2.76 -8.33 -10.36
CA ILE A 218 -3.52 -9.17 -9.44
C ILE A 218 -3.63 -8.49 -8.07
N PHE A 219 -2.53 -7.96 -7.56
CA PHE A 219 -2.47 -7.26 -6.28
C PHE A 219 -3.38 -6.02 -6.28
N PHE A 220 -3.24 -5.14 -7.27
CA PHE A 220 -4.08 -3.93 -7.41
C PHE A 220 -5.55 -4.27 -7.61
N GLY A 221 -5.86 -5.26 -8.44
CA GLY A 221 -7.23 -5.72 -8.66
C GLY A 221 -7.89 -6.24 -7.40
N THR A 222 -7.16 -7.05 -6.62
CA THR A 222 -7.66 -7.59 -5.35
C THR A 222 -7.89 -6.49 -4.31
N VAL A 223 -6.91 -5.59 -4.16
CA VAL A 223 -7.02 -4.47 -3.20
C VAL A 223 -8.12 -3.49 -3.61
N ALA A 224 -8.21 -3.15 -4.91
CA ALA A 224 -9.27 -2.29 -5.44
C ALA A 224 -10.67 -2.87 -5.18
N LEU A 225 -10.85 -4.17 -5.43
CA LEU A 225 -12.11 -4.85 -5.16
C LEU A 225 -12.51 -4.74 -3.68
N PHE A 226 -11.57 -4.98 -2.78
CA PHE A 226 -11.83 -4.89 -1.35
C PHE A 226 -12.10 -3.46 -0.88
N ILE A 227 -11.40 -2.46 -1.43
CA ILE A 227 -11.66 -1.05 -1.14
C ILE A 227 -13.06 -0.66 -1.62
N ILE A 228 -13.49 -1.09 -2.80
CA ILE A 228 -14.84 -0.84 -3.33
C ILE A 228 -15.90 -1.46 -2.40
N LEU A 229 -15.73 -2.72 -2.01
CA LEU A 229 -16.65 -3.39 -1.08
C LEU A 229 -16.72 -2.66 0.27
N SER A 230 -15.58 -2.23 0.80
CA SER A 230 -15.53 -1.45 2.06
C SER A 230 -16.17 -0.09 1.90
N GLY A 231 -16.00 0.59 0.77
CA GLY A 231 -16.64 1.88 0.49
C GLY A 231 -18.15 1.80 0.50
N TYR A 232 -18.73 0.76 -0.10
CA TYR A 232 -20.17 0.52 -0.02
C TYR A 232 -20.64 0.19 1.40
N LEU A 233 -19.86 -0.65 2.12
CA LEU A 233 -20.17 -0.97 3.50
C LEU A 233 -20.16 0.29 4.39
N PHE A 234 -19.20 1.18 4.20
CA PHE A 234 -19.12 2.45 4.94
C PHE A 234 -20.28 3.37 4.62
N ASN A 235 -20.70 3.46 3.36
CA ASN A 235 -21.89 4.24 2.98
C ASN A 235 -23.18 3.70 3.60
N LEU A 236 -23.20 2.42 4.01
CA LEU A 236 -24.34 1.81 4.70
C LEU A 236 -24.31 2.08 6.22
N ILE A 237 -23.13 2.20 6.82
CA ILE A 237 -22.92 2.28 8.30
C ILE A 237 -22.80 3.72 8.78
N LEU A 238 -22.23 4.59 7.94
CA LEU A 238 -21.93 5.99 8.26
C LEU A 238 -22.90 6.96 7.57
#